data_2e964e6e38592deab226c970ca71b284
#
_entry.id   2e964e6e38592deab226c970ca71b284
#
_cell.length_a   1.000
_cell.length_b   1.000
_cell.length_c   1.000
_cell.angle_alpha   90.00
_cell.angle_beta   90.00
_cell.angle_gamma   90.00
#
_symmetry.space_group_name_H-M   'P 1'
#
loop_
_entity.id
_entity.type
_entity.pdbx_description
1 polymer ?
#
loop_
_entity_poly.entity_id
_entity_poly.type
_entity_poly.pdbx_seq_one_letter_code
_entity_poly.pdbx_strand_id
1 'polypeptide(L)'
;MRSPQLSGPLALSVFTAVLGSLQYGYSLGVINAPQKVIERNYARSLGTLREDMEPSRNLSDAEPTHPTVVMYWSLSVSIFSIGGMVSSFLVGFVADLRGRIKGMLAVNILAITGGLLMGLAKMGTPHIMVIAGRAVMGFYCGLSSGLVPMYVGEIAPVAYRGAMGTLHQLAIVTGILISQVIGLEFLLGNDDLWPLLLGLSGAPAILQTVLLPLCPESPRYLFIKLGKEEEARKALQRLKGVHDTSKDMAEMREEKQEAMKEKQMSILALVRSSVYRQQLFVALMMHLSQQFSGINAIFYYSTGIFSKAGVTQPVYATIGVGVINLIFTLVSVAVVDRAGRRTLTLVGLGGMCCCAIAMTVGLVYLHTYTWMSIVSIVAIFLFVSFFEIGPGPIPWFFVAELFSQGPRPAAIALAGCCNWTSNFIIGMFFPYIEALCGSYVFILFAGLLLVFIVFTYFRVPETKGKTFEEIAAGFQRKRKGTNSAPTGETEMVHLKSSSDA
;
A
#
# COMPACT_ATOMS: atom_id res chain seq x y z
N MET A 1 16.69 35.58 -3.49
CA MET A 1 15.45 34.79 -3.26
C MET A 1 15.61 34.07 -1.93
N ARG A 2 14.85 34.41 -0.93
CA ARG A 2 14.86 33.67 0.33
C ARG A 2 14.30 32.28 0.07
N SER A 3 15.02 31.23 0.47
CA SER A 3 14.50 29.87 0.46
C SER A 3 13.17 29.84 1.23
N PRO A 4 12.13 29.14 0.73
CA PRO A 4 10.88 29.01 1.46
C PRO A 4 11.18 28.35 2.80
N GLN A 5 10.96 29.07 3.90
CA GLN A 5 11.17 28.54 5.24
C GLN A 5 9.95 27.70 5.62
N LEU A 6 10.22 26.51 6.17
CA LEU A 6 9.19 25.69 6.82
C LEU A 6 8.63 26.48 8.00
N SER A 7 7.35 26.89 7.91
CA SER A 7 6.68 27.54 9.01
C SER A 7 6.28 26.53 10.10
N GLY A 8 6.16 26.98 11.34
CA GLY A 8 5.68 26.15 12.44
C GLY A 8 4.30 25.53 12.19
N PRO A 9 3.30 26.31 11.73
CA PRO A 9 1.97 25.79 11.39
C PRO A 9 1.98 24.73 10.28
N LEU A 10 2.81 24.89 9.26
CA LEU A 10 2.97 23.88 8.21
C LEU A 10 3.56 22.58 8.75
N ALA A 11 4.62 22.66 9.53
CA ALA A 11 5.24 21.50 10.15
C ALA A 11 4.27 20.75 11.08
N LEU A 12 3.50 21.47 11.89
CA LEU A 12 2.48 20.89 12.75
C LEU A 12 1.40 20.19 11.93
N SER A 13 0.92 20.81 10.86
CA SER A 13 -0.13 20.25 10.00
C SER A 13 0.31 18.97 9.32
N VAL A 14 1.53 18.93 8.79
CA VAL A 14 2.11 17.73 8.16
C VAL A 14 2.32 16.63 9.19
N PHE A 15 2.91 16.94 10.33
CA PHE A 15 3.10 15.98 11.42
C PHE A 15 1.76 15.36 11.87
N THR A 16 0.76 16.18 12.07
CA THR A 16 -0.58 15.73 12.50
C THR A 16 -1.22 14.84 11.46
N ALA A 17 -1.13 15.20 10.18
CA ALA A 17 -1.67 14.40 9.10
C ALA A 17 -0.99 13.02 8.99
N VAL A 18 0.34 12.96 9.06
CA VAL A 18 1.08 11.70 8.92
C VAL A 18 0.94 10.75 10.11
N LEU A 19 0.36 11.17 11.22
CA LEU A 19 -0.04 10.25 12.28
C LEU A 19 -1.04 9.20 11.78
N GLY A 20 -1.91 9.54 10.84
CA GLY A 20 -2.79 8.58 10.16
C GLY A 20 -2.02 7.55 9.33
N SER A 21 -0.95 7.97 8.68
CA SER A 21 -0.05 7.08 7.94
C SER A 21 0.72 6.14 8.87
N LEU A 22 1.21 6.65 9.98
CA LEU A 22 1.87 5.86 11.02
C LEU A 22 0.94 4.78 11.55
N GLN A 23 -0.31 5.11 11.80
CA GLN A 23 -1.33 4.20 12.28
C GLN A 23 -1.66 3.11 11.27
N TYR A 24 -1.72 3.46 9.98
CA TYR A 24 -1.87 2.50 8.89
C TYR A 24 -0.72 1.48 8.88
N GLY A 25 0.52 1.93 8.95
CA GLY A 25 1.68 1.06 9.02
C GLY A 25 1.70 0.18 10.27
N TYR A 26 1.36 0.74 11.42
CA TYR A 26 1.24 -0.02 12.66
C TYR A 26 0.22 -1.15 12.53
N SER A 27 -0.96 -0.87 12.01
CA SER A 27 -2.03 -1.85 11.82
C SER A 27 -1.66 -2.94 10.80
N LEU A 28 -0.85 -2.58 9.80
CA LEU A 28 -0.37 -3.53 8.81
C LEU A 28 0.63 -4.54 9.39
N GLY A 29 1.55 -4.09 10.23
CA GLY A 29 2.63 -4.91 10.77
C GLY A 29 2.37 -5.59 12.10
N VAL A 30 1.38 -5.13 12.87
CA VAL A 30 1.19 -5.54 14.27
C VAL A 30 0.81 -7.01 14.46
N ILE A 31 0.20 -7.63 13.48
CA ILE A 31 -0.27 -9.02 13.55
C ILE A 31 0.83 -10.07 13.33
N ASN A 32 1.98 -9.68 12.84
CA ASN A 32 3.02 -10.62 12.44
C ASN A 32 3.71 -11.25 13.66
N ALA A 33 4.22 -10.45 14.57
CA ALA A 33 4.98 -10.95 15.72
C ALA A 33 4.15 -11.76 16.71
N PRO A 34 2.91 -11.35 17.11
CA PRO A 34 2.14 -12.05 18.12
C PRO A 34 1.27 -13.20 17.58
N GLN A 35 1.47 -13.66 16.36
CA GLN A 35 0.63 -14.66 15.71
C GLN A 35 0.39 -15.90 16.58
N LYS A 36 1.46 -16.54 17.09
CA LYS A 36 1.35 -17.76 17.87
C LYS A 36 0.58 -17.56 19.18
N VAL A 37 0.80 -16.44 19.84
CA VAL A 37 0.12 -16.09 21.08
C VAL A 37 -1.38 -15.92 20.86
N ILE A 38 -1.76 -15.21 19.82
CA ILE A 38 -3.16 -14.94 19.49
C ILE A 38 -3.86 -16.21 19.01
N GLU A 39 -3.22 -17.01 18.17
CA GLU A 39 -3.75 -18.31 17.72
C GLU A 39 -4.03 -19.25 18.90
N ARG A 40 -3.16 -19.27 19.90
CA ARG A 40 -3.37 -20.05 21.13
C ARG A 40 -4.58 -19.55 21.91
N ASN A 41 -4.77 -18.24 22.01
CA ASN A 41 -5.95 -17.66 22.64
C ASN A 41 -7.25 -18.01 21.89
N TYR A 42 -7.20 -18.02 20.57
CA TYR A 42 -8.31 -18.47 19.74
C TYR A 42 -8.65 -19.94 20.01
N ALA A 43 -7.63 -20.79 20.06
CA ALA A 43 -7.79 -22.21 20.33
C ALA A 43 -8.39 -22.48 21.69
N ARG A 44 -7.98 -21.74 22.72
CA ARG A 44 -8.59 -21.84 24.09
C ARG A 44 -10.05 -21.41 24.03
N SER A 45 -10.39 -20.31 23.39
CA SER A 45 -11.76 -19.82 23.32
C SER A 45 -12.68 -20.75 22.51
N LEU A 46 -12.13 -21.45 21.50
CA LEU A 46 -12.88 -22.42 20.71
C LEU A 46 -12.91 -23.82 21.29
N GLY A 47 -12.23 -24.07 22.44
CA GLY A 47 -12.18 -25.37 23.08
C GLY A 47 -11.38 -26.45 22.34
N THR A 48 -10.49 -26.03 21.39
CA THR A 48 -9.67 -26.95 20.58
C THR A 48 -8.32 -27.26 21.21
N LEU A 49 -7.89 -26.53 22.24
CA LEU A 49 -6.76 -26.89 23.11
C LEU A 49 -7.21 -27.88 24.13
N ARG A 50 -6.57 -29.06 24.16
CA ARG A 50 -6.74 -30.01 25.28
C ARG A 50 -6.13 -29.40 26.55
N GLU A 51 -6.88 -29.38 27.64
CA GLU A 51 -6.43 -28.89 28.94
C GLU A 51 -5.25 -29.68 29.52
N ASP A 52 -4.94 -30.84 28.96
CA ASP A 52 -3.90 -31.76 29.42
C ASP A 52 -2.48 -31.40 28.99
N MET A 53 -2.28 -30.36 28.20
CA MET A 53 -0.96 -29.85 27.88
C MET A 53 -0.55 -28.77 28.87
N GLU A 54 0.04 -29.23 29.97
CA GLU A 54 0.71 -28.35 30.93
C GLU A 54 1.79 -27.47 30.27
N PRO A 55 2.00 -26.25 30.82
CA PRO A 55 2.88 -25.25 30.24
C PRO A 55 4.39 -25.54 30.33
N SER A 56 4.80 -26.78 30.49
CA SER A 56 6.17 -27.13 30.88
C SER A 56 7.08 -27.69 29.79
N ARG A 57 6.76 -27.56 28.50
CA ARG A 57 7.73 -27.88 27.43
C ARG A 57 7.63 -26.92 26.29
N ASN A 58 8.73 -26.22 26.06
CA ASN A 58 9.11 -25.41 24.88
C ASN A 58 7.93 -24.98 24.00
N LEU A 59 7.45 -23.77 24.25
CA LEU A 59 6.36 -23.10 23.52
C LEU A 59 6.56 -23.01 21.98
N SER A 60 7.69 -23.46 21.48
CA SER A 60 8.03 -23.44 20.05
C SER A 60 7.38 -24.56 19.22
N ASP A 61 6.89 -25.64 19.85
CA ASP A 61 6.52 -26.86 19.14
C ASP A 61 5.03 -27.20 19.08
N ALA A 62 4.20 -26.46 19.78
CA ALA A 62 2.73 -26.64 19.73
C ALA A 62 2.13 -25.69 18.70
N GLU A 63 2.22 -26.03 17.42
CA GLU A 63 1.41 -25.36 16.40
C GLU A 63 -0.07 -25.65 16.66
N PRO A 64 -0.93 -24.62 16.77
CA PRO A 64 -2.37 -24.83 16.77
C PRO A 64 -2.79 -25.22 15.35
N THR A 65 -2.78 -26.51 15.07
CA THR A 65 -3.03 -27.09 13.73
C THR A 65 -4.51 -27.29 13.43
N HIS A 66 -5.42 -26.86 14.31
CA HIS A 66 -6.84 -27.05 14.09
C HIS A 66 -7.32 -26.16 12.94
N PRO A 67 -8.03 -26.70 11.94
CA PRO A 67 -8.47 -25.93 10.76
C PRO A 67 -9.30 -24.69 11.10
N THR A 68 -10.11 -24.73 12.12
CA THR A 68 -10.94 -23.61 12.57
C THR A 68 -10.09 -22.44 13.06
N VAL A 69 -9.03 -22.71 13.82
CA VAL A 69 -8.09 -21.67 14.30
C VAL A 69 -7.36 -21.02 13.13
N VAL A 70 -6.89 -21.80 12.18
CA VAL A 70 -6.23 -21.31 10.97
C VAL A 70 -7.17 -20.42 10.16
N MET A 71 -8.44 -20.81 10.01
CA MET A 71 -9.46 -20.02 9.35
C MET A 71 -9.67 -18.67 10.05
N TYR A 72 -9.90 -18.65 11.35
CA TYR A 72 -10.14 -17.40 12.09
C TYR A 72 -8.90 -16.50 12.10
N TRP A 73 -7.72 -17.06 12.18
CA TRP A 73 -6.49 -16.28 12.10
C TRP A 73 -6.29 -15.67 10.71
N SER A 74 -6.43 -16.45 9.66
CA SER A 74 -6.32 -15.95 8.29
C SER A 74 -7.36 -14.87 8.01
N LEU A 75 -8.57 -15.02 8.54
CA LEU A 75 -9.61 -14.00 8.42
C LEU A 75 -9.26 -12.75 9.24
N SER A 76 -8.71 -12.89 10.44
CA SER A 76 -8.25 -11.74 11.25
C SER A 76 -7.18 -10.92 10.54
N VAL A 77 -6.26 -11.57 9.84
CA VAL A 77 -5.21 -10.91 9.05
C VAL A 77 -5.80 -10.20 7.85
N SER A 78 -6.66 -10.86 7.11
CA SER A 78 -7.08 -10.44 5.76
C SER A 78 -8.32 -9.55 5.73
N ILE A 79 -9.18 -9.59 6.74
CA ILE A 79 -10.40 -8.77 6.81
C ILE A 79 -10.09 -7.27 6.79
N PHE A 80 -8.92 -6.88 7.25
CA PHE A 80 -8.38 -5.54 7.15
C PHE A 80 -8.41 -5.02 5.71
N SER A 81 -8.03 -5.85 4.77
CA SER A 81 -8.00 -5.51 3.33
C SER A 81 -9.39 -5.34 2.74
N ILE A 82 -10.41 -6.07 3.22
CA ILE A 82 -11.80 -5.87 2.80
C ILE A 82 -12.27 -4.48 3.22
N GLY A 83 -11.99 -4.07 4.45
CA GLY A 83 -12.29 -2.73 4.90
C GLY A 83 -11.63 -1.66 4.03
N GLY A 84 -10.34 -1.85 3.69
CA GLY A 84 -9.62 -0.97 2.77
C GLY A 84 -10.23 -0.92 1.37
N MET A 85 -10.63 -2.06 0.84
CA MET A 85 -11.28 -2.16 -0.48
C MET A 85 -12.57 -1.35 -0.54
N VAL A 86 -13.46 -1.52 0.41
CA VAL A 86 -14.73 -0.78 0.47
C VAL A 86 -14.48 0.71 0.65
N SER A 87 -13.59 1.08 1.56
CA SER A 87 -13.33 2.49 1.88
C SER A 87 -12.61 3.25 0.76
N SER A 88 -11.85 2.58 -0.09
CA SER A 88 -11.14 3.22 -1.20
C SER A 88 -12.07 3.92 -2.19
N PHE A 89 -13.31 3.45 -2.33
CA PHE A 89 -14.32 4.12 -3.15
C PHE A 89 -14.95 5.34 -2.44
N LEU A 90 -14.84 5.44 -1.14
CA LEU A 90 -15.49 6.47 -0.33
C LEU A 90 -14.57 7.65 0.02
N VAL A 91 -13.28 7.57 -0.28
CA VAL A 91 -12.31 8.62 0.03
C VAL A 91 -12.71 9.97 -0.56
N GLY A 92 -13.01 10.00 -1.86
CA GLY A 92 -13.44 11.20 -2.56
C GLY A 92 -14.71 11.80 -1.97
N PHE A 93 -15.68 10.97 -1.66
CA PHE A 93 -16.95 11.38 -1.05
C PHE A 93 -16.73 12.03 0.33
N VAL A 94 -15.94 11.40 1.19
CA VAL A 94 -15.63 11.92 2.54
C VAL A 94 -14.85 13.23 2.44
N ALA A 95 -13.87 13.29 1.55
CA ALA A 95 -13.05 14.48 1.35
C ALA A 95 -13.86 15.69 0.84
N ASP A 96 -14.79 15.45 -0.08
CA ASP A 96 -15.60 16.54 -0.68
C ASP A 96 -16.76 16.96 0.22
N LEU A 97 -17.30 16.07 1.04
CA LEU A 97 -18.46 16.36 1.91
C LEU A 97 -18.11 17.30 3.06
N ARG A 98 -17.03 17.05 3.76
CA ARG A 98 -16.65 17.77 4.98
C ARG A 98 -15.31 18.48 4.91
N GLY A 99 -14.54 18.28 3.86
CA GLY A 99 -13.16 18.74 3.75
C GLY A 99 -12.16 17.77 4.37
N ARG A 100 -10.90 18.15 4.32
CA ARG A 100 -9.81 17.26 4.71
C ARG A 100 -9.68 17.13 6.22
N ILE A 101 -9.70 18.24 6.94
CA ILE A 101 -9.57 18.26 8.42
C ILE A 101 -10.77 17.60 9.10
N LYS A 102 -11.97 18.01 8.76
CA LYS A 102 -13.19 17.42 9.33
C LYS A 102 -13.39 15.98 8.89
N GLY A 103 -12.97 15.64 7.67
CA GLY A 103 -12.97 14.27 7.18
C GLY A 103 -12.05 13.37 8.01
N MET A 104 -10.81 13.80 8.28
CA MET A 104 -9.88 13.07 9.14
C MET A 104 -10.39 12.94 10.59
N LEU A 105 -11.01 13.98 11.13
CA LEU A 105 -11.63 13.93 12.46
C LEU A 105 -12.76 12.92 12.53
N ALA A 106 -13.61 12.88 11.52
CA ALA A 106 -14.73 11.93 11.44
C ALA A 106 -14.24 10.47 11.35
N VAL A 107 -13.25 10.20 10.54
CA VAL A 107 -12.72 8.82 10.38
C VAL A 107 -11.93 8.35 11.60
N ASN A 108 -11.41 9.25 12.43
CA ASN A 108 -10.74 8.88 13.69
C ASN A 108 -11.67 8.14 14.67
N ILE A 109 -12.98 8.34 14.57
CA ILE A 109 -13.96 7.58 15.33
C ILE A 109 -13.84 6.08 15.02
N LEU A 110 -13.65 5.75 13.75
CA LEU A 110 -13.45 4.36 13.30
C LEU A 110 -12.15 3.77 13.90
N ALA A 111 -11.07 4.53 13.89
CA ALA A 111 -9.80 4.10 14.43
C ALA A 111 -9.88 3.81 15.94
N ILE A 112 -10.51 4.68 16.70
CA ILE A 112 -10.71 4.52 18.13
C ILE A 112 -11.61 3.31 18.40
N THR A 113 -12.70 3.16 17.67
CA THR A 113 -13.62 2.01 17.79
C THR A 113 -12.90 0.69 17.50
N GLY A 114 -12.14 0.61 16.42
CA GLY A 114 -11.36 -0.58 16.08
C GLY A 114 -10.31 -0.91 17.11
N GLY A 115 -9.59 0.09 17.61
CA GLY A 115 -8.62 -0.07 18.68
C GLY A 115 -9.25 -0.60 19.99
N LEU A 116 -10.40 -0.06 20.37
CA LEU A 116 -11.14 -0.52 21.55
C LEU A 116 -11.64 -1.97 21.42
N LEU A 117 -12.19 -2.34 20.26
CA LEU A 117 -12.63 -3.72 20.00
C LEU A 117 -11.48 -4.71 20.17
N MET A 118 -10.32 -4.41 19.63
CA MET A 118 -9.14 -5.27 19.74
C MET A 118 -8.54 -5.25 21.14
N GLY A 119 -8.50 -4.09 21.79
CA GLY A 119 -7.97 -3.93 23.15
C GLY A 119 -8.82 -4.63 24.21
N LEU A 120 -10.10 -4.80 23.98
CA LEU A 120 -11.04 -5.48 24.87
C LEU A 120 -11.33 -6.93 24.44
N ALA A 121 -10.52 -7.50 23.58
CA ALA A 121 -10.75 -8.83 22.99
C ALA A 121 -10.86 -9.94 24.04
N LYS A 122 -10.11 -9.87 25.14
CA LYS A 122 -10.17 -10.86 26.23
C LYS A 122 -11.43 -10.78 27.09
N MET A 123 -12.13 -9.67 27.09
CA MET A 123 -13.38 -9.49 27.82
C MET A 123 -14.58 -10.12 27.13
N GLY A 124 -14.47 -10.47 25.88
CA GLY A 124 -15.49 -11.13 25.10
C GLY A 124 -14.94 -12.34 24.36
N THR A 125 -15.47 -12.60 23.16
CA THR A 125 -14.98 -13.68 22.29
C THR A 125 -13.76 -13.17 21.51
N PRO A 126 -12.52 -13.62 21.79
CA PRO A 126 -11.32 -13.00 21.24
C PRO A 126 -11.28 -12.97 19.71
N HIS A 127 -11.61 -14.09 19.04
CA HIS A 127 -11.55 -14.18 17.59
C HIS A 127 -12.56 -13.24 16.89
N ILE A 128 -13.78 -13.13 17.40
CA ILE A 128 -14.82 -12.26 16.84
C ILE A 128 -14.45 -10.79 17.03
N MET A 129 -14.00 -10.42 18.23
CA MET A 129 -13.65 -9.04 18.55
C MET A 129 -12.44 -8.56 17.77
N VAL A 130 -11.42 -9.39 17.59
CA VAL A 130 -10.25 -9.05 16.77
C VAL A 130 -10.64 -8.91 15.30
N ILE A 131 -11.44 -9.80 14.77
CA ILE A 131 -11.91 -9.73 13.37
C ILE A 131 -12.73 -8.44 13.15
N ALA A 132 -13.68 -8.13 14.02
CA ALA A 132 -14.47 -6.92 13.95
C ALA A 132 -13.61 -5.66 14.05
N GLY A 133 -12.67 -5.62 15.00
CA GLY A 133 -11.73 -4.52 15.16
C GLY A 133 -10.80 -4.34 13.95
N ARG A 134 -10.33 -5.42 13.38
CA ARG A 134 -9.50 -5.39 12.15
C ARG A 134 -10.29 -4.91 10.93
N ALA A 135 -11.56 -5.30 10.79
CA ALA A 135 -12.42 -4.82 9.72
C ALA A 135 -12.65 -3.29 9.81
N VAL A 136 -12.98 -2.80 11.00
CA VAL A 136 -13.18 -1.36 11.25
C VAL A 136 -11.87 -0.60 11.04
N MET A 137 -10.76 -1.12 11.52
CA MET A 137 -9.44 -0.50 11.34
C MET A 137 -9.03 -0.47 9.87
N GLY A 138 -9.33 -1.51 9.11
CA GLY A 138 -9.09 -1.56 7.66
C GLY A 138 -9.90 -0.50 6.92
N PHE A 139 -11.14 -0.32 7.29
CA PHE A 139 -11.99 0.74 6.74
C PHE A 139 -11.41 2.13 7.03
N TYR A 140 -10.98 2.37 8.25
CA TYR A 140 -10.25 3.59 8.63
C TYR A 140 -8.99 3.78 7.80
N CYS A 141 -8.15 2.76 7.69
CA CYS A 141 -6.87 2.85 6.97
C CYS A 141 -7.06 3.11 5.47
N GLY A 142 -8.09 2.55 4.86
CA GLY A 142 -8.43 2.85 3.48
C GLY A 142 -8.81 4.31 3.26
N LEU A 143 -9.62 4.88 4.15
CA LEU A 143 -9.97 6.30 4.11
C LEU A 143 -8.76 7.20 4.41
N SER A 144 -8.00 6.87 5.42
CA SER A 144 -6.82 7.63 5.83
C SER A 144 -5.72 7.63 4.77
N SER A 145 -5.51 6.51 4.09
CA SER A 145 -4.51 6.40 3.02
C SER A 145 -4.80 7.29 1.81
N GLY A 146 -6.05 7.69 1.64
CA GLY A 146 -6.44 8.69 0.64
C GLY A 146 -6.42 10.13 1.17
N LEU A 147 -6.99 10.35 2.36
CA LEU A 147 -7.12 11.69 2.94
C LEU A 147 -5.78 12.32 3.33
N VAL A 148 -4.86 11.56 3.91
CA VAL A 148 -3.57 12.08 4.39
C VAL A 148 -2.69 12.56 3.24
N PRO A 149 -2.40 11.78 2.20
CA PRO A 149 -1.63 12.27 1.07
C PRO A 149 -2.29 13.43 0.35
N MET A 150 -3.61 13.42 0.24
CA MET A 150 -4.39 14.50 -0.37
C MET A 150 -4.18 15.82 0.38
N TYR A 151 -4.36 15.82 1.70
CA TYR A 151 -4.17 17.00 2.52
C TYR A 151 -2.73 17.50 2.50
N VAL A 152 -1.77 16.62 2.70
CA VAL A 152 -0.33 16.97 2.66
C VAL A 152 0.08 17.52 1.29
N GLY A 153 -0.39 16.92 0.21
CA GLY A 153 -0.12 17.41 -1.15
C GLY A 153 -0.72 18.78 -1.43
N GLU A 154 -1.88 19.07 -0.87
CA GLU A 154 -2.57 20.36 -1.04
C GLU A 154 -1.96 21.50 -0.22
N ILE A 155 -1.41 21.20 0.96
CA ILE A 155 -0.79 22.24 1.83
C ILE A 155 0.70 22.42 1.59
N ALA A 156 1.37 21.47 0.95
CA ALA A 156 2.80 21.51 0.71
C ALA A 156 3.17 22.61 -0.30
N PRO A 157 4.19 23.45 -0.01
CA PRO A 157 4.77 24.34 -1.00
C PRO A 157 5.35 23.54 -2.18
N VAL A 158 5.33 24.11 -3.38
CA VAL A 158 5.83 23.43 -4.60
C VAL A 158 7.27 22.95 -4.42
N ALA A 159 8.12 23.74 -3.73
CA ALA A 159 9.51 23.38 -3.46
C ALA A 159 9.68 22.12 -2.59
N TYR A 160 8.73 21.84 -1.69
CA TYR A 160 8.79 20.72 -0.74
C TYR A 160 7.77 19.62 -1.04
N ARG A 161 6.99 19.72 -2.10
CA ARG A 161 5.91 18.78 -2.42
C ARG A 161 6.41 17.34 -2.56
N GLY A 162 7.52 17.14 -3.24
CA GLY A 162 8.14 15.82 -3.37
C GLY A 162 8.59 15.23 -2.04
N ALA A 163 9.31 16.00 -1.24
CA ALA A 163 9.78 15.58 0.08
C ALA A 163 8.62 15.28 1.04
N MET A 164 7.60 16.14 1.06
CA MET A 164 6.43 15.93 1.93
C MET A 164 5.56 14.76 1.47
N GLY A 165 5.46 14.50 0.17
CA GLY A 165 4.79 13.32 -0.37
C GLY A 165 5.42 12.00 0.06
N THR A 166 6.74 11.98 0.29
CA THR A 166 7.44 10.80 0.78
C THR A 166 7.23 10.53 2.26
N LEU A 167 6.82 11.53 3.05
CA LEU A 167 6.57 11.37 4.48
C LEU A 167 5.42 10.40 4.76
N HIS A 168 4.43 10.33 3.89
CA HIS A 168 3.35 9.34 3.99
C HIS A 168 3.91 7.91 4.00
N GLN A 169 4.71 7.56 3.01
CA GLN A 169 5.32 6.23 2.91
C GLN A 169 6.31 5.98 4.05
N LEU A 170 7.12 6.96 4.39
CA LEU A 170 8.07 6.87 5.49
C LEU A 170 7.35 6.60 6.84
N ALA A 171 6.24 7.28 7.09
CA ALA A 171 5.43 7.07 8.28
C ALA A 171 4.80 5.67 8.33
N ILE A 172 4.34 5.14 7.19
CA ILE A 172 3.83 3.77 7.08
C ILE A 172 4.91 2.75 7.46
N VAL A 173 6.09 2.86 6.87
CA VAL A 173 7.21 1.93 7.13
C VAL A 173 7.68 2.03 8.58
N THR A 174 7.73 3.24 9.12
CA THR A 174 8.06 3.49 10.53
C THR A 174 7.03 2.84 11.45
N GLY A 175 5.75 2.93 11.12
CA GLY A 175 4.67 2.27 11.87
C GLY A 175 4.80 0.75 11.87
N ILE A 176 5.15 0.16 10.74
CA ILE A 176 5.43 -1.28 10.62
C ILE A 176 6.57 -1.68 11.57
N LEU A 177 7.67 -0.95 11.54
CA LEU A 177 8.83 -1.24 12.38
C LEU A 177 8.50 -1.09 13.87
N ILE A 178 7.80 -0.03 14.27
CA ILE A 178 7.38 0.19 15.66
C ILE A 178 6.51 -0.98 16.13
N SER A 179 5.56 -1.42 15.33
CA SER A 179 4.68 -2.54 15.68
C SER A 179 5.44 -3.84 15.91
N GLN A 180 6.46 -4.08 15.10
CA GLN A 180 7.31 -5.26 15.22
C GLN A 180 8.18 -5.23 16.47
N VAL A 181 8.73 -4.07 16.82
CA VAL A 181 9.55 -3.89 18.04
C VAL A 181 8.70 -4.03 19.30
N ILE A 182 7.56 -3.34 19.34
CA ILE A 182 6.63 -3.42 20.48
C ILE A 182 6.02 -4.82 20.63
N GLY A 183 5.89 -5.54 19.52
CA GLY A 183 5.41 -6.92 19.48
C GLY A 183 6.36 -7.98 20.02
N LEU A 184 7.54 -7.59 20.54
CA LEU A 184 8.44 -8.52 21.23
C LEU A 184 7.78 -9.10 22.50
N GLU A 185 8.08 -10.34 22.80
CA GLU A 185 7.47 -11.07 23.92
C GLU A 185 7.67 -10.39 25.28
N PHE A 186 8.87 -9.83 25.51
CA PHE A 186 9.16 -9.12 26.76
C PHE A 186 8.52 -7.71 26.85
N LEU A 187 7.96 -7.19 25.76
CA LEU A 187 7.19 -5.94 25.75
C LEU A 187 5.69 -6.24 25.76
N LEU A 188 5.02 -6.21 24.60
CA LEU A 188 3.56 -6.40 24.51
C LEU A 188 3.14 -7.68 23.76
N GLY A 189 4.07 -8.41 23.18
CA GLY A 189 3.80 -9.62 22.40
C GLY A 189 3.65 -10.89 23.25
N ASN A 190 3.06 -10.81 24.42
CA ASN A 190 2.86 -11.94 25.35
C ASN A 190 1.38 -12.24 25.57
N ASP A 191 1.09 -13.30 26.30
CA ASP A 191 -0.26 -13.80 26.55
C ASP A 191 -1.14 -12.79 27.29
N ASP A 192 -0.57 -11.95 28.15
CA ASP A 192 -1.30 -10.97 28.95
C ASP A 192 -1.55 -9.64 28.23
N LEU A 193 -0.63 -9.20 27.40
CA LEU A 193 -0.59 -7.84 26.84
C LEU A 193 -0.87 -7.76 25.32
N TRP A 194 -1.12 -8.88 24.65
CA TRP A 194 -1.41 -8.85 23.22
C TRP A 194 -2.67 -8.03 22.86
N PRO A 195 -3.74 -7.98 23.68
CA PRO A 195 -4.86 -7.09 23.37
C PRO A 195 -4.46 -5.62 23.40
N LEU A 196 -3.58 -5.22 24.33
CA LEU A 196 -3.04 -3.85 24.36
C LEU A 196 -2.19 -3.55 23.12
N LEU A 197 -1.39 -4.51 22.66
CA LEU A 197 -0.60 -4.39 21.44
C LEU A 197 -1.48 -4.08 20.23
N LEU A 198 -2.55 -4.83 20.03
CA LEU A 198 -3.51 -4.59 18.95
C LEU A 198 -4.31 -3.29 19.17
N GLY A 199 -4.70 -3.01 20.41
CA GLY A 199 -5.46 -1.82 20.77
C GLY A 199 -4.71 -0.50 20.54
N LEU A 200 -3.39 -0.51 20.62
CA LEU A 200 -2.55 0.65 20.32
C LEU A 200 -2.64 1.10 18.85
N SER A 201 -3.24 0.30 17.98
CA SER A 201 -3.55 0.72 16.60
C SER A 201 -4.42 1.98 16.58
N GLY A 202 -5.26 2.22 17.58
CA GLY A 202 -6.09 3.42 17.67
C GLY A 202 -5.46 4.59 18.42
N ALA A 203 -4.31 4.41 19.08
CA ALA A 203 -3.70 5.45 19.90
C ALA A 203 -3.27 6.71 19.13
N PRO A 204 -2.64 6.62 17.94
CA PRO A 204 -2.31 7.82 17.16
C PRO A 204 -3.53 8.64 16.77
N ALA A 205 -4.70 8.02 16.61
CA ALA A 205 -5.93 8.73 16.30
C ALA A 205 -6.38 9.66 17.42
N ILE A 206 -6.13 9.30 18.66
CA ILE A 206 -6.45 10.15 19.81
C ILE A 206 -5.59 11.43 19.77
N LEU A 207 -4.29 11.28 19.55
CA LEU A 207 -3.39 12.41 19.41
C LEU A 207 -3.74 13.26 18.18
N GLN A 208 -4.04 12.66 17.06
CA GLN A 208 -4.47 13.35 15.86
C GLN A 208 -5.77 14.14 16.09
N THR A 209 -6.73 13.56 16.78
CA THR A 209 -8.00 14.24 17.11
C THR A 209 -7.78 15.49 17.96
N VAL A 210 -6.82 15.47 18.87
CA VAL A 210 -6.46 16.63 19.68
C VAL A 210 -5.76 17.71 18.85
N LEU A 211 -4.91 17.33 17.91
CA LEU A 211 -4.08 18.26 17.12
C LEU A 211 -4.75 18.80 15.86
N LEU A 212 -5.65 18.05 15.23
CA LEU A 212 -6.29 18.46 13.97
C LEU A 212 -7.05 19.79 14.05
N PRO A 213 -7.78 20.12 15.12
CA PRO A 213 -8.44 21.42 15.21
C PRO A 213 -7.47 22.62 15.19
N LEU A 214 -6.20 22.40 15.51
CA LEU A 214 -5.16 23.43 15.43
C LEU A 214 -4.59 23.61 14.03
N CYS A 215 -4.91 22.71 13.10
CA CYS A 215 -4.41 22.74 11.74
C CYS A 215 -5.39 23.49 10.82
N PRO A 216 -4.90 24.34 9.90
CA PRO A 216 -5.78 25.01 8.94
C PRO A 216 -6.28 24.02 7.89
N GLU A 217 -7.50 24.25 7.38
CA GLU A 217 -8.06 23.49 6.27
C GLU A 217 -7.24 23.72 4.99
N SER A 218 -7.31 22.78 4.06
CA SER A 218 -6.65 22.92 2.75
C SER A 218 -7.12 24.17 2.02
N PRO A 219 -6.22 25.10 1.66
CA PRO A 219 -6.59 26.28 0.88
C PRO A 219 -7.16 25.94 -0.49
N ARG A 220 -6.67 24.88 -1.12
CA ARG A 220 -7.16 24.41 -2.42
C ARG A 220 -8.60 23.90 -2.34
N TYR A 221 -8.92 23.17 -1.29
CA TYR A 221 -10.28 22.72 -1.04
C TYR A 221 -11.23 23.92 -0.80
N LEU A 222 -10.82 24.86 0.04
CA LEU A 222 -11.62 26.05 0.34
C LEU A 222 -11.90 26.91 -0.89
N PHE A 223 -10.91 27.08 -1.76
CA PHE A 223 -11.05 27.90 -2.96
C PHE A 223 -11.68 27.16 -4.14
N ILE A 224 -11.13 26.01 -4.51
CA ILE A 224 -11.51 25.30 -5.74
C ILE A 224 -12.87 24.61 -5.57
N LYS A 225 -13.08 23.94 -4.45
CA LYS A 225 -14.32 23.18 -4.20
C LYS A 225 -15.45 24.02 -3.61
N LEU A 226 -15.15 24.90 -2.64
CA LEU A 226 -16.14 25.68 -1.92
C LEU A 226 -16.29 27.11 -2.43
N GLY A 227 -15.34 27.63 -3.20
CA GLY A 227 -15.34 29.00 -3.68
C GLY A 227 -15.13 30.07 -2.61
N LYS A 228 -14.61 29.70 -1.44
CA LYS A 228 -14.36 30.61 -0.30
C LYS A 228 -12.97 31.22 -0.39
N GLU A 229 -12.82 32.29 -1.18
CA GLU A 229 -11.53 32.91 -1.47
C GLU A 229 -10.85 33.50 -0.23
N GLU A 230 -11.60 34.21 0.63
CA GLU A 230 -11.04 34.85 1.83
C GLU A 230 -10.55 33.83 2.86
N GLU A 231 -11.30 32.77 3.09
CA GLU A 231 -10.90 31.69 3.99
C GLU A 231 -9.66 30.94 3.46
N ALA A 232 -9.60 30.72 2.15
CA ALA A 232 -8.44 30.12 1.49
C ALA A 232 -7.20 31.00 1.62
N ARG A 233 -7.34 32.32 1.47
CA ARG A 233 -6.25 33.28 1.66
C ARG A 233 -5.73 33.27 3.09
N LYS A 234 -6.61 33.28 4.08
CA LYS A 234 -6.24 33.20 5.51
C LYS A 234 -5.51 31.91 5.83
N ALA A 235 -5.98 30.79 5.32
CA ALA A 235 -5.33 29.48 5.48
C ALA A 235 -3.92 29.48 4.86
N LEU A 236 -3.75 30.03 3.66
CA LEU A 236 -2.44 30.17 3.01
C LEU A 236 -1.49 31.06 3.81
N GLN A 237 -1.97 32.21 4.29
CA GLN A 237 -1.17 33.11 5.13
C GLN A 237 -0.67 32.43 6.39
N ARG A 238 -1.53 31.63 7.02
CA ARG A 238 -1.19 30.86 8.21
C ARG A 238 -0.15 29.77 7.92
N LEU A 239 -0.33 29.03 6.84
CA LEU A 239 0.59 27.95 6.43
C LEU A 239 1.97 28.46 6.00
N LYS A 240 2.01 29.59 5.28
CA LYS A 240 3.26 30.17 4.79
C LYS A 240 3.95 31.11 5.79
N GLY A 241 3.20 31.64 6.74
CA GLY A 241 3.71 32.63 7.67
C GLY A 241 4.03 34.01 7.04
N VAL A 242 3.49 34.30 5.85
CA VAL A 242 3.66 35.55 5.11
C VAL A 242 2.30 36.12 4.70
N HIS A 243 2.18 37.45 4.63
CA HIS A 243 0.93 38.12 4.27
C HIS A 243 0.68 38.14 2.75
N ASP A 244 1.70 38.12 1.93
CA ASP A 244 1.58 38.16 0.49
C ASP A 244 1.44 36.75 -0.11
N THR A 245 0.21 36.41 -0.49
CA THR A 245 -0.15 35.12 -1.12
C THR A 245 -0.71 35.30 -2.53
N SER A 246 -0.52 36.45 -3.14
CA SER A 246 -1.10 36.79 -4.45
C SER A 246 -0.67 35.82 -5.56
N LYS A 247 0.59 35.39 -5.56
CA LYS A 247 1.11 34.40 -6.52
C LYS A 247 0.43 33.05 -6.37
N ASP A 248 0.27 32.58 -5.14
CA ASP A 248 -0.37 31.30 -4.86
C ASP A 248 -1.86 31.33 -5.18
N MET A 249 -2.53 32.43 -4.89
CA MET A 249 -3.94 32.62 -5.26
C MET A 249 -4.12 32.64 -6.79
N ALA A 250 -3.19 33.24 -7.53
CA ALA A 250 -3.21 33.24 -9.00
C ALA A 250 -3.02 31.82 -9.56
N GLU A 251 -2.10 31.04 -9.01
CA GLU A 251 -1.89 29.63 -9.37
C GLU A 251 -3.14 28.79 -9.10
N MET A 252 -3.82 28.98 -7.97
CA MET A 252 -5.05 28.27 -7.64
C MET A 252 -6.21 28.65 -8.58
N ARG A 253 -6.31 29.90 -9.01
CA ARG A 253 -7.30 30.34 -10.01
C ARG A 253 -7.07 29.65 -11.35
N GLU A 254 -5.83 29.54 -11.78
CA GLU A 254 -5.44 28.83 -12.99
C GLU A 254 -5.77 27.35 -12.90
N GLU A 255 -5.44 26.69 -11.79
CA GLU A 255 -5.80 25.28 -11.53
C GLU A 255 -7.31 25.06 -11.57
N LYS A 256 -8.09 25.98 -11.00
CA LYS A 256 -9.55 25.89 -11.02
C LYS A 256 -10.11 25.97 -12.43
N GLN A 257 -9.56 26.85 -13.27
CA GLN A 257 -9.97 26.98 -14.67
C GLN A 257 -9.63 25.73 -15.48
N GLU A 258 -8.46 25.15 -15.27
CA GLU A 258 -8.05 23.90 -15.93
C GLU A 258 -8.93 22.71 -15.50
N ALA A 259 -9.25 22.60 -14.22
CA ALA A 259 -10.13 21.57 -13.70
C ALA A 259 -11.55 21.63 -14.27
N MET A 260 -12.03 22.82 -14.63
CA MET A 260 -13.34 23.00 -15.29
C MET A 260 -13.36 22.58 -16.77
N LYS A 261 -12.20 22.56 -17.44
CA LYS A 261 -12.11 22.23 -18.88
C LYS A 261 -12.29 20.73 -19.13
N GLU A 262 -11.91 19.88 -18.21
CA GLU A 262 -11.96 18.44 -18.36
C GLU A 262 -13.05 17.86 -17.44
N LYS A 263 -14.01 17.14 -18.04
CA LYS A 263 -15.10 16.52 -17.29
C LYS A 263 -14.59 15.26 -16.57
N GLN A 264 -14.90 15.15 -15.30
CA GLN A 264 -14.59 13.95 -14.52
C GLN A 264 -15.39 12.74 -15.01
N MET A 265 -14.70 11.62 -15.22
CA MET A 265 -15.33 10.34 -15.56
C MET A 265 -15.73 9.58 -14.30
N SER A 266 -16.90 8.95 -14.33
CA SER A 266 -17.30 7.98 -13.31
C SER A 266 -16.53 6.66 -13.50
N ILE A 267 -16.47 5.84 -12.46
CA ILE A 267 -15.81 4.52 -12.49
C ILE A 267 -16.43 3.64 -13.58
N LEU A 268 -17.75 3.64 -13.67
CA LEU A 268 -18.46 2.86 -14.68
C LEU A 268 -18.18 3.33 -16.11
N ALA A 269 -18.10 4.64 -16.32
CA ALA A 269 -17.74 5.23 -17.61
C ALA A 269 -16.31 4.87 -18.02
N LEU A 270 -15.37 4.87 -17.08
CA LEU A 270 -13.99 4.47 -17.34
C LEU A 270 -13.87 3.00 -17.73
N VAL A 271 -14.55 2.11 -17.01
CA VAL A 271 -14.55 0.67 -17.30
C VAL A 271 -15.17 0.38 -18.69
N ARG A 272 -16.20 1.10 -19.06
CA ARG A 272 -16.86 0.95 -20.37
C ARG A 272 -16.12 1.65 -21.51
N SER A 273 -15.20 2.56 -21.22
CA SER A 273 -14.47 3.31 -22.24
C SER A 273 -13.51 2.41 -23.00
N SER A 274 -13.61 2.39 -24.31
CA SER A 274 -12.65 1.69 -25.17
C SER A 274 -11.33 2.46 -25.35
N VAL A 275 -11.34 3.78 -25.13
CA VAL A 275 -10.17 4.66 -25.28
C VAL A 275 -9.13 4.38 -24.19
N TYR A 276 -9.58 4.18 -22.95
CA TYR A 276 -8.71 3.99 -21.78
C TYR A 276 -8.50 2.52 -21.40
N ARG A 277 -9.02 1.58 -22.18
CA ARG A 277 -8.99 0.16 -21.84
C ARG A 277 -7.57 -0.39 -21.64
N GLN A 278 -6.64 -0.06 -22.51
CA GLN A 278 -5.25 -0.52 -22.42
C GLN A 278 -4.53 0.10 -21.23
N GLN A 279 -4.71 1.40 -21.00
CA GLN A 279 -4.12 2.12 -19.87
C GLN A 279 -4.63 1.57 -18.55
N LEU A 280 -5.94 1.33 -18.43
CA LEU A 280 -6.54 0.74 -17.25
C LEU A 280 -6.02 -0.67 -17.00
N PHE A 281 -5.91 -1.48 -18.03
CA PHE A 281 -5.35 -2.84 -17.92
C PHE A 281 -3.91 -2.81 -17.41
N VAL A 282 -3.06 -1.95 -17.93
CA VAL A 282 -1.68 -1.76 -17.46
C VAL A 282 -1.66 -1.33 -15.99
N ALA A 283 -2.48 -0.37 -15.60
CA ALA A 283 -2.57 0.10 -14.23
C ALA A 283 -2.97 -1.03 -13.25
N LEU A 284 -4.00 -1.80 -13.60
CA LEU A 284 -4.45 -2.91 -12.78
C LEU A 284 -3.40 -4.02 -12.70
N MET A 285 -2.72 -4.33 -13.79
CA MET A 285 -1.65 -5.33 -13.80
C MET A 285 -0.43 -4.90 -12.97
N MET A 286 -0.13 -3.61 -12.91
CA MET A 286 0.92 -3.10 -12.02
C MET A 286 0.59 -3.34 -10.54
N HIS A 287 -0.65 -3.10 -10.15
CA HIS A 287 -1.11 -3.38 -8.78
C HIS A 287 -1.17 -4.89 -8.48
N LEU A 288 -1.59 -5.70 -9.45
CA LEU A 288 -1.54 -7.16 -9.31
C LEU A 288 -0.11 -7.66 -9.17
N SER A 289 0.84 -7.14 -9.93
CA SER A 289 2.25 -7.51 -9.82
C SER A 289 2.83 -7.20 -8.45
N GLN A 290 2.44 -6.08 -7.85
CA GLN A 290 2.83 -5.72 -6.50
C GLN A 290 2.32 -6.74 -5.48
N GLN A 291 1.05 -7.07 -5.53
CA GLN A 291 0.41 -7.89 -4.50
C GLN A 291 0.66 -9.39 -4.68
N PHE A 292 0.59 -9.88 -5.90
CA PHE A 292 0.87 -11.31 -6.21
C PHE A 292 2.36 -11.63 -6.32
N SER A 293 3.24 -10.68 -6.06
CA SER A 293 4.67 -10.94 -5.88
C SER A 293 4.97 -11.81 -4.65
N GLY A 294 4.05 -11.85 -3.71
CA GLY A 294 4.23 -12.55 -2.44
C GLY A 294 4.71 -11.67 -1.30
N ILE A 295 4.82 -10.37 -1.49
CA ILE A 295 5.30 -9.45 -0.45
C ILE A 295 4.43 -9.45 0.80
N ASN A 296 3.11 -9.57 0.65
CA ASN A 296 2.21 -9.61 1.80
C ASN A 296 2.33 -10.91 2.61
N ALA A 297 2.75 -12.00 1.98
CA ALA A 297 3.14 -13.20 2.71
C ALA A 297 4.30 -12.91 3.67
N ILE A 298 5.26 -12.12 3.25
CA ILE A 298 6.37 -11.68 4.11
C ILE A 298 5.87 -10.73 5.20
N PHE A 299 5.12 -9.70 4.88
CA PHE A 299 4.69 -8.70 5.86
C PHE A 299 3.76 -9.25 6.93
N TYR A 300 2.90 -10.20 6.58
CA TYR A 300 1.93 -10.77 7.52
C TYR A 300 2.45 -12.02 8.24
N TYR A 301 3.30 -12.81 7.60
CA TYR A 301 3.64 -14.16 8.05
C TYR A 301 5.15 -14.42 8.17
N SER A 302 6.00 -13.39 8.05
CA SER A 302 7.45 -13.59 8.07
C SER A 302 7.97 -14.27 9.33
N THR A 303 7.40 -13.99 10.49
CA THR A 303 7.80 -14.63 11.74
C THR A 303 7.59 -16.15 11.66
N GLY A 304 6.44 -16.59 11.17
CA GLY A 304 6.16 -18.00 10.92
C GLY A 304 7.07 -18.64 9.87
N ILE A 305 7.35 -17.91 8.79
CA ILE A 305 8.26 -18.35 7.72
C ILE A 305 9.67 -18.54 8.28
N PHE A 306 10.19 -17.58 9.04
CA PHE A 306 11.50 -17.70 9.68
C PHE A 306 11.57 -18.87 10.69
N SER A 307 10.50 -19.10 11.45
CA SER A 307 10.40 -20.22 12.35
C SER A 307 10.52 -21.56 11.61
N LYS A 308 9.82 -21.71 10.48
CA LYS A 308 9.90 -22.91 9.61
C LYS A 308 11.24 -23.04 8.91
N ALA A 309 11.93 -21.93 8.66
CA ALA A 309 13.27 -21.92 8.10
C ALA A 309 14.38 -22.24 9.10
N GLY A 310 14.03 -22.58 10.35
CA GLY A 310 14.99 -22.98 11.38
C GLY A 310 15.68 -21.81 12.08
N VAL A 311 15.17 -20.61 11.98
CA VAL A 311 15.68 -19.43 12.69
C VAL A 311 15.34 -19.53 14.18
N THR A 312 16.33 -19.42 15.05
CA THR A 312 16.16 -19.56 16.52
C THR A 312 15.37 -18.43 17.15
N GLN A 313 15.49 -17.21 16.60
CA GLN A 313 14.80 -16.00 17.08
C GLN A 313 14.04 -15.34 15.89
N PRO A 314 12.90 -15.90 15.47
CA PRO A 314 12.21 -15.45 14.27
C PRO A 314 11.68 -14.01 14.38
N VAL A 315 11.29 -13.57 15.57
CA VAL A 315 10.78 -12.20 15.76
C VAL A 315 11.86 -11.15 15.51
N TYR A 316 13.11 -11.42 15.89
CA TYR A 316 14.22 -10.51 15.58
C TYR A 316 14.52 -10.44 14.08
N ALA A 317 14.41 -11.55 13.37
CA ALA A 317 14.52 -11.55 11.92
C ALA A 317 13.39 -10.72 11.26
N THR A 318 12.18 -10.79 11.77
CA THR A 318 11.04 -9.96 11.34
C THR A 318 11.33 -8.47 11.57
N ILE A 319 11.92 -8.09 12.68
CA ILE A 319 12.36 -6.71 12.93
C ILE A 319 13.43 -6.30 11.89
N GLY A 320 14.34 -7.19 11.55
CA GLY A 320 15.31 -6.98 10.47
C GLY A 320 14.64 -6.67 9.14
N VAL A 321 13.56 -7.37 8.80
CA VAL A 321 12.74 -7.07 7.61
C VAL A 321 12.19 -5.64 7.67
N GLY A 322 11.67 -5.21 8.82
CA GLY A 322 11.18 -3.85 9.02
C GLY A 322 12.25 -2.79 8.84
N VAL A 323 13.46 -3.02 9.34
CA VAL A 323 14.61 -2.11 9.18
C VAL A 323 15.03 -2.01 7.72
N ILE A 324 15.13 -3.14 7.02
CA ILE A 324 15.46 -3.20 5.60
C ILE A 324 14.40 -2.46 4.78
N ASN A 325 13.12 -2.67 5.09
CA ASN A 325 12.02 -1.98 4.45
C ASN A 325 12.16 -0.44 4.59
N LEU A 326 12.47 0.06 5.77
CA LEU A 326 12.69 1.47 6.02
C LEU A 326 13.88 2.03 5.21
N ILE A 327 15.02 1.36 5.24
CA ILE A 327 16.24 1.78 4.53
C ILE A 327 15.99 1.85 3.02
N PHE A 328 15.40 0.82 2.43
CA PHE A 328 15.17 0.77 0.99
C PHE A 328 14.02 1.64 0.51
N THR A 329 13.09 2.00 1.37
CA THR A 329 12.12 3.06 1.08
C THR A 329 12.83 4.39 0.87
N LEU A 330 13.79 4.73 1.72
CA LEU A 330 14.61 5.94 1.56
C LEU A 330 15.46 5.89 0.29
N VAL A 331 16.05 4.75 -0.03
CA VAL A 331 16.82 4.54 -1.27
C VAL A 331 15.93 4.71 -2.50
N SER A 332 14.72 4.15 -2.48
CA SER A 332 13.75 4.25 -3.58
C SER A 332 13.42 5.70 -3.93
N VAL A 333 13.22 6.54 -2.93
CA VAL A 333 12.97 7.98 -3.14
C VAL A 333 14.08 8.64 -3.97
N ALA A 334 15.33 8.27 -3.71
CA ALA A 334 16.48 8.83 -4.42
C ALA A 334 16.63 8.30 -5.85
N VAL A 335 16.22 7.07 -6.10
CA VAL A 335 16.50 6.35 -7.36
C VAL A 335 15.38 6.43 -8.38
N VAL A 336 14.13 6.58 -7.93
CA VAL A 336 12.95 6.52 -8.80
C VAL A 336 12.94 7.55 -9.92
N ASP A 337 13.42 8.76 -9.65
CA ASP A 337 13.46 9.84 -10.65
C ASP A 337 14.65 9.72 -11.61
N ARG A 338 15.68 8.97 -11.24
CA ARG A 338 16.89 8.80 -12.05
C ARG A 338 16.80 7.65 -13.04
N ALA A 339 16.28 6.50 -12.61
CA ALA A 339 16.29 5.27 -13.40
C ALA A 339 15.02 5.03 -14.23
N GLY A 340 13.93 5.74 -13.90
CA GLY A 340 12.64 5.55 -14.56
C GLY A 340 11.81 4.42 -13.95
N ARG A 341 10.52 4.36 -14.35
CA ARG A 341 9.53 3.50 -13.71
C ARG A 341 9.59 2.06 -14.22
N ARG A 342 9.67 1.91 -15.54
CA ARG A 342 9.72 0.57 -16.18
C ARG A 342 10.99 -0.19 -15.80
N THR A 343 12.13 0.45 -15.86
CA THR A 343 13.43 -0.15 -15.54
C THR A 343 13.47 -0.63 -14.09
N LEU A 344 13.05 0.21 -13.15
CA LEU A 344 13.03 -0.15 -11.73
C LEU A 344 12.04 -1.26 -11.42
N THR A 345 10.88 -1.27 -12.07
CA THR A 345 9.91 -2.35 -11.92
C THR A 345 10.50 -3.68 -12.42
N LEU A 346 11.15 -3.68 -13.56
CA LEU A 346 11.80 -4.88 -14.11
C LEU A 346 12.93 -5.39 -13.20
N VAL A 347 13.78 -4.51 -12.72
CA VAL A 347 14.87 -4.86 -11.79
C VAL A 347 14.32 -5.40 -10.48
N GLY A 348 13.30 -4.75 -9.93
CA GLY A 348 12.66 -5.18 -8.69
C GLY A 348 12.00 -6.54 -8.81
N LEU A 349 11.18 -6.76 -9.82
CA LEU A 349 10.52 -8.05 -10.06
C LEU A 349 11.52 -9.17 -10.36
N GLY A 350 12.55 -8.88 -11.14
CA GLY A 350 13.61 -9.84 -11.45
C GLY A 350 14.39 -10.27 -10.22
N GLY A 351 14.78 -9.30 -9.38
CA GLY A 351 15.44 -9.55 -8.10
C GLY A 351 14.57 -10.34 -7.13
N MET A 352 13.28 -10.00 -7.03
CA MET A 352 12.32 -10.76 -6.22
C MET A 352 12.15 -12.20 -6.70
N CYS A 353 12.11 -12.43 -8.00
CA CYS A 353 12.03 -13.76 -8.58
C CYS A 353 13.25 -14.62 -8.19
N CYS A 354 14.45 -14.08 -8.33
CA CYS A 354 15.68 -14.75 -7.90
C CYS A 354 15.68 -15.05 -6.39
N CYS A 355 15.22 -14.11 -5.58
CA CYS A 355 15.11 -14.29 -4.12
C CYS A 355 14.08 -15.34 -3.73
N ALA A 356 12.96 -15.42 -4.44
CA ALA A 356 11.94 -16.46 -4.23
C ALA A 356 12.49 -17.86 -4.55
N ILE A 357 13.28 -17.99 -5.59
CA ILE A 357 13.99 -19.24 -5.91
C ILE A 357 14.99 -19.59 -4.81
N ALA A 358 15.79 -18.63 -4.35
CA ALA A 358 16.75 -18.82 -3.25
C ALA A 358 16.04 -19.22 -1.94
N MET A 359 14.89 -18.63 -1.64
CA MET A 359 14.04 -19.02 -0.51
C MET A 359 13.62 -20.49 -0.59
N THR A 360 13.18 -20.91 -1.77
CA THR A 360 12.77 -22.30 -2.00
C THR A 360 13.94 -23.26 -1.78
N VAL A 361 15.11 -22.94 -2.32
CA VAL A 361 16.33 -23.73 -2.10
C VAL A 361 16.67 -23.82 -0.61
N GLY A 362 16.60 -22.69 0.11
CA GLY A 362 16.85 -22.64 1.55
C GLY A 362 15.91 -23.51 2.37
N LEU A 363 14.62 -23.53 2.02
CA LEU A 363 13.62 -24.33 2.72
C LEU A 363 13.72 -25.82 2.37
N VAL A 364 13.97 -26.18 1.12
CA VAL A 364 14.07 -27.57 0.66
C VAL A 364 15.27 -28.28 1.27
N TYR A 365 16.42 -27.61 1.32
CA TYR A 365 17.67 -28.20 1.80
C TYR A 365 17.96 -27.91 3.28
N LEU A 366 17.01 -27.40 4.03
CA LEU A 366 17.20 -27.01 5.44
C LEU A 366 17.69 -28.17 6.30
N HIS A 367 17.15 -29.39 6.10
CA HIS A 367 17.51 -30.58 6.86
C HIS A 367 18.86 -31.17 6.48
N THR A 368 19.34 -30.88 5.27
CA THR A 368 20.61 -31.38 4.76
C THR A 368 21.77 -30.50 5.19
N TYR A 369 21.56 -29.18 5.19
CA TYR A 369 22.57 -28.18 5.53
C TYR A 369 22.00 -27.20 6.55
N THR A 370 22.60 -27.11 7.73
CA THR A 370 22.13 -26.21 8.80
C THR A 370 22.25 -24.73 8.47
N TRP A 371 23.21 -24.34 7.62
CA TRP A 371 23.40 -22.95 7.21
C TRP A 371 22.34 -22.43 6.22
N MET A 372 21.44 -23.29 5.75
CA MET A 372 20.34 -22.88 4.86
C MET A 372 19.34 -21.93 5.53
N SER A 373 19.27 -21.88 6.87
CA SER A 373 18.49 -20.86 7.59
C SER A 373 19.00 -19.45 7.31
N ILE A 374 20.33 -19.29 7.20
CA ILE A 374 20.97 -18.01 6.85
C ILE A 374 20.63 -17.62 5.41
N VAL A 375 20.63 -18.57 4.48
CA VAL A 375 20.22 -18.35 3.08
C VAL A 375 18.78 -17.83 3.03
N SER A 376 17.88 -18.42 3.81
CA SER A 376 16.48 -17.99 3.88
C SER A 376 16.35 -16.57 4.42
N ILE A 377 17.08 -16.20 5.47
CA ILE A 377 17.09 -14.84 6.02
C ILE A 377 17.57 -13.83 4.97
N VAL A 378 18.71 -14.10 4.35
CA VAL A 378 19.29 -13.22 3.33
C VAL A 378 18.36 -13.09 2.13
N ALA A 379 17.76 -14.18 1.69
CA ALA A 379 16.81 -14.17 0.57
C ALA A 379 15.59 -13.32 0.87
N ILE A 380 15.01 -13.40 2.06
CA ILE A 380 13.86 -12.56 2.47
C ILE A 380 14.27 -11.09 2.53
N PHE A 381 15.41 -10.77 3.10
CA PHE A 381 15.89 -9.38 3.19
C PHE A 381 16.12 -8.77 1.81
N LEU A 382 16.71 -9.51 0.89
CA LEU A 382 16.89 -9.07 -0.50
C LEU A 382 15.57 -8.98 -1.25
N PHE A 383 14.64 -9.89 -1.00
CA PHE A 383 13.30 -9.87 -1.58
C PHE A 383 12.57 -8.56 -1.22
N VAL A 384 12.57 -8.19 0.05
CA VAL A 384 11.99 -6.92 0.52
C VAL A 384 12.72 -5.72 -0.07
N SER A 385 14.05 -5.78 -0.17
CA SER A 385 14.87 -4.71 -0.75
C SER A 385 14.51 -4.45 -2.21
N PHE A 386 14.42 -5.50 -3.02
CA PHE A 386 14.02 -5.37 -4.43
C PHE A 386 12.57 -4.92 -4.58
N PHE A 387 11.69 -5.35 -3.69
CA PHE A 387 10.31 -4.87 -3.67
C PHE A 387 10.25 -3.35 -3.48
N GLU A 388 10.95 -2.81 -2.51
CA GLU A 388 10.91 -1.37 -2.23
C GLU A 388 11.61 -0.52 -3.29
N ILE A 389 12.55 -1.07 -4.04
CA ILE A 389 13.20 -0.37 -5.16
C ILE A 389 12.22 -0.13 -6.32
N GLY A 390 11.38 -1.09 -6.63
CA GLY A 390 10.54 -1.04 -7.83
C GLY A 390 9.06 -1.28 -7.57
N PRO A 391 8.61 -2.53 -7.42
CA PRO A 391 7.17 -2.87 -7.37
C PRO A 391 6.40 -2.29 -6.20
N GLY A 392 7.08 -1.86 -5.13
CA GLY A 392 6.43 -1.27 -3.95
C GLY A 392 5.83 0.10 -4.21
N PRO A 393 6.64 1.13 -4.43
CA PRO A 393 6.15 2.49 -4.56
C PRO A 393 5.58 2.81 -5.94
N ILE A 394 6.11 2.24 -7.01
CA ILE A 394 5.82 2.64 -8.39
C ILE A 394 4.34 2.49 -8.77
N PRO A 395 3.63 1.39 -8.50
CA PRO A 395 2.24 1.24 -8.95
C PRO A 395 1.32 2.36 -8.48
N TRP A 396 1.51 2.88 -7.30
CA TRP A 396 0.65 3.90 -6.72
C TRP A 396 0.69 5.22 -7.48
N PHE A 397 1.86 5.75 -7.78
CA PHE A 397 1.97 7.00 -8.52
C PHE A 397 1.93 6.80 -10.04
N PHE A 398 2.25 5.60 -10.52
CA PHE A 398 2.23 5.29 -11.94
C PHE A 398 0.83 5.40 -12.56
N VAL A 399 -0.20 5.00 -11.82
CA VAL A 399 -1.60 5.18 -12.24
C VAL A 399 -1.91 6.65 -12.49
N ALA A 400 -1.47 7.54 -11.61
CA ALA A 400 -1.64 8.98 -11.80
C ALA A 400 -0.90 9.51 -13.02
N GLU A 401 0.23 8.92 -13.38
CA GLU A 401 1.00 9.28 -14.57
C GLU A 401 0.38 8.78 -15.88
N LEU A 402 -0.39 7.69 -15.83
CA LEU A 402 -1.03 7.10 -17.01
C LEU A 402 -2.29 7.83 -17.46
N PHE A 403 -2.97 8.52 -16.56
CA PHE A 403 -4.27 9.13 -16.82
C PHE A 403 -4.22 10.65 -16.67
N SER A 404 -4.94 11.35 -17.54
CA SER A 404 -5.21 12.78 -17.40
C SER A 404 -6.17 13.06 -16.22
N GLN A 405 -6.42 14.33 -15.91
CA GLN A 405 -7.21 14.73 -14.73
C GLN A 405 -8.65 14.19 -14.74
N GLY A 406 -9.29 14.04 -15.90
CA GLY A 406 -10.67 13.58 -16.00
C GLY A 406 -10.86 12.14 -15.50
N PRO A 407 -10.20 11.14 -16.08
CA PRO A 407 -10.33 9.75 -15.69
C PRO A 407 -9.50 9.35 -14.47
N ARG A 408 -8.55 10.17 -14.03
CA ARG A 408 -7.58 9.83 -12.97
C ARG A 408 -8.23 9.41 -11.64
N PRO A 409 -9.20 10.14 -11.06
CA PRO A 409 -9.80 9.72 -9.79
C PRO A 409 -10.45 8.34 -9.85
N ALA A 410 -11.17 8.04 -10.95
CA ALA A 410 -11.78 6.75 -11.17
C ALA A 410 -10.73 5.64 -11.35
N ALA A 411 -9.65 5.90 -12.06
CA ALA A 411 -8.56 4.96 -12.26
C ALA A 411 -7.84 4.65 -10.95
N ILE A 412 -7.57 5.65 -10.13
CA ILE A 412 -6.96 5.48 -8.81
C ILE A 412 -7.85 4.65 -7.89
N ALA A 413 -9.16 4.90 -7.89
CA ALA A 413 -10.12 4.13 -7.09
C ALA A 413 -10.16 2.65 -7.52
N LEU A 414 -10.21 2.37 -8.81
CA LEU A 414 -10.19 1.00 -9.34
C LEU A 414 -8.87 0.29 -9.04
N ALA A 415 -7.76 0.96 -9.22
CA ALA A 415 -6.44 0.42 -8.90
C ALA A 415 -6.28 0.13 -7.41
N GLY A 416 -6.74 1.01 -6.55
CA GLY A 416 -6.81 0.80 -5.10
C GLY A 416 -7.67 -0.39 -4.71
N CYS A 417 -8.84 -0.53 -5.32
CA CYS A 417 -9.71 -1.69 -5.12
C CYS A 417 -9.03 -3.00 -5.53
N CYS A 418 -8.38 -3.01 -6.68
CA CYS A 418 -7.62 -4.16 -7.16
C CYS A 418 -6.48 -4.53 -6.20
N ASN A 419 -5.75 -3.54 -5.72
CA ASN A 419 -4.67 -3.72 -4.74
C ASN A 419 -5.18 -4.33 -3.44
N TRP A 420 -6.23 -3.77 -2.84
CA TRP A 420 -6.79 -4.27 -1.59
C TRP A 420 -7.41 -5.66 -1.73
N THR A 421 -8.09 -5.93 -2.85
CA THR A 421 -8.65 -7.27 -3.14
C THR A 421 -7.56 -8.32 -3.25
N SER A 422 -6.47 -8.02 -3.94
CA SER A 422 -5.32 -8.90 -4.07
C SER A 422 -4.62 -9.13 -2.75
N ASN A 423 -4.50 -8.10 -1.93
CA ASN A 423 -3.99 -8.18 -0.56
C ASN A 423 -4.83 -9.14 0.30
N PHE A 424 -6.15 -9.04 0.21
CA PHE A 424 -7.07 -9.97 0.89
C PHE A 424 -6.82 -11.41 0.44
N ILE A 425 -6.72 -11.66 -0.85
CA ILE A 425 -6.50 -13.01 -1.40
C ILE A 425 -5.22 -13.61 -0.84
N ILE A 426 -4.13 -12.89 -0.87
CA ILE A 426 -2.85 -13.38 -0.33
C ILE A 426 -2.93 -13.58 1.18
N GLY A 427 -3.46 -12.63 1.93
CA GLY A 427 -3.56 -12.73 3.39
C GLY A 427 -4.44 -13.89 3.85
N MET A 428 -5.55 -14.14 3.17
CA MET A 428 -6.47 -15.22 3.51
C MET A 428 -5.95 -16.59 3.11
N PHE A 429 -5.40 -16.73 1.92
CA PHE A 429 -5.08 -18.02 1.34
C PHE A 429 -3.63 -18.47 1.54
N PHE A 430 -2.72 -17.58 1.92
CA PHE A 430 -1.32 -17.96 2.10
C PHE A 430 -1.10 -19.11 3.08
N PRO A 431 -1.70 -19.16 4.28
CA PRO A 431 -1.53 -20.29 5.19
C PRO A 431 -1.98 -21.62 4.57
N TYR A 432 -3.05 -21.61 3.78
CA TYR A 432 -3.54 -22.82 3.10
C TYR A 432 -2.61 -23.25 1.95
N ILE A 433 -2.10 -22.30 1.18
CA ILE A 433 -1.16 -22.56 0.10
C ILE A 433 0.17 -23.08 0.68
N GLU A 434 0.63 -22.50 1.78
CA GLU A 434 1.83 -22.95 2.48
C GLU A 434 1.66 -24.39 3.00
N ALA A 435 0.50 -24.71 3.59
CA ALA A 435 0.19 -26.06 4.05
C ALA A 435 0.16 -27.08 2.90
N LEU A 436 -0.35 -26.69 1.74
CA LEU A 436 -0.43 -27.54 0.56
C LEU A 436 0.93 -27.70 -0.14
N CYS A 437 1.67 -26.61 -0.31
CA CYS A 437 2.93 -26.60 -1.08
C CYS A 437 4.16 -26.90 -0.22
N GLY A 438 4.09 -26.71 1.09
CA GLY A 438 5.21 -26.90 2.01
C GLY A 438 6.39 -26.00 1.66
N SER A 439 7.57 -26.59 1.49
CA SER A 439 8.80 -25.86 1.18
C SER A 439 8.83 -25.21 -0.22
N TYR A 440 7.88 -25.55 -1.08
CA TYR A 440 7.82 -25.05 -2.47
C TYR A 440 6.88 -23.86 -2.66
N VAL A 441 6.34 -23.28 -1.59
CA VAL A 441 5.38 -22.18 -1.69
C VAL A 441 5.93 -20.96 -2.45
N PHE A 442 7.20 -20.64 -2.28
CA PHE A 442 7.82 -19.50 -2.96
C PHE A 442 8.12 -19.74 -4.46
N ILE A 443 8.12 -20.98 -4.91
CA ILE A 443 8.18 -21.28 -6.36
C ILE A 443 6.91 -20.81 -7.07
N LEU A 444 5.76 -20.91 -6.42
CA LEU A 444 4.52 -20.36 -6.96
C LEU A 444 4.65 -18.85 -7.19
N PHE A 445 5.18 -18.12 -6.21
CA PHE A 445 5.42 -16.69 -6.35
C PHE A 445 6.49 -16.35 -7.39
N ALA A 446 7.54 -17.17 -7.51
CA ALA A 446 8.56 -17.02 -8.56
C ALA A 446 7.94 -17.15 -9.95
N GLY A 447 7.04 -18.11 -10.14
CA GLY A 447 6.30 -18.28 -11.40
C GLY A 447 5.41 -17.09 -11.74
N LEU A 448 4.67 -16.57 -10.77
CA LEU A 448 3.86 -15.37 -10.93
C LEU A 448 4.72 -14.13 -11.23
N LEU A 449 5.84 -13.96 -10.54
CA LEU A 449 6.79 -12.89 -10.81
C LEU A 449 7.34 -12.95 -12.23
N LEU A 450 7.64 -14.13 -12.73
CA LEU A 450 8.09 -14.30 -14.12
C LEU A 450 7.04 -13.84 -15.13
N VAL A 451 5.77 -14.17 -14.89
CA VAL A 451 4.65 -13.71 -15.72
C VAL A 451 4.57 -12.17 -15.70
N PHE A 452 4.68 -11.56 -14.55
CA PHE A 452 4.64 -10.10 -14.43
C PHE A 452 5.87 -9.41 -15.05
N ILE A 453 7.04 -10.02 -14.98
CA ILE A 453 8.25 -9.54 -15.67
C ILE A 453 8.03 -9.50 -17.18
N VAL A 454 7.50 -10.56 -17.74
CA VAL A 454 7.19 -10.65 -19.19
C VAL A 454 6.15 -9.58 -19.58
N PHE A 455 5.07 -9.45 -18.80
CA PHE A 455 4.06 -8.43 -19.04
C PHE A 455 4.64 -7.02 -18.98
N THR A 456 5.44 -6.72 -17.96
CA THR A 456 6.06 -5.39 -17.78
C THR A 456 6.98 -5.05 -18.93
N TYR A 457 7.77 -6.00 -19.37
CA TYR A 457 8.68 -5.79 -20.50
C TYR A 457 7.94 -5.43 -21.80
N PHE A 458 6.84 -6.11 -22.10
CA PHE A 458 6.13 -5.93 -23.37
C PHE A 458 5.06 -4.86 -23.34
N ARG A 459 4.45 -4.57 -22.21
CA ARG A 459 3.23 -3.75 -22.15
C ARG A 459 3.34 -2.46 -21.34
N VAL A 460 4.23 -2.39 -20.37
CA VAL A 460 4.37 -1.22 -19.51
C VAL A 460 5.25 -0.18 -20.20
N PRO A 461 4.73 1.05 -20.45
CA PRO A 461 5.54 2.12 -21.03
C PRO A 461 6.43 2.79 -19.98
N GLU A 462 7.53 3.40 -20.42
CA GLU A 462 8.30 4.31 -19.58
C GLU A 462 7.64 5.68 -19.57
N THR A 463 7.28 6.19 -18.39
CA THR A 463 6.58 7.47 -18.22
C THR A 463 7.50 8.60 -17.76
N LYS A 464 8.74 8.30 -17.45
CA LYS A 464 9.72 9.29 -17.00
C LYS A 464 9.91 10.40 -18.04
N GLY A 465 9.66 11.65 -17.61
CA GLY A 465 9.88 12.81 -18.46
C GLY A 465 8.91 12.95 -19.63
N LYS A 466 7.82 12.17 -19.66
CA LYS A 466 6.79 12.24 -20.70
C LYS A 466 5.54 12.95 -20.23
N THR A 467 4.90 13.69 -21.14
CA THR A 467 3.59 14.31 -20.91
C THR A 467 2.47 13.27 -21.04
N PHE A 468 1.28 13.58 -20.49
CA PHE A 468 0.10 12.73 -20.65
C PHE A 468 -0.28 12.48 -22.11
N GLU A 469 -0.10 13.49 -22.96
CA GLU A 469 -0.39 13.40 -24.39
C GLU A 469 0.54 12.43 -25.10
N GLU A 470 1.84 12.45 -24.78
CA GLU A 470 2.83 11.51 -25.32
C GLU A 470 2.54 10.07 -24.89
N ILE A 471 2.15 9.86 -23.63
CA ILE A 471 1.78 8.54 -23.10
C ILE A 471 0.53 8.02 -23.80
N ALA A 472 -0.50 8.84 -23.94
CA ALA A 472 -1.74 8.50 -24.63
C ALA A 472 -1.51 8.19 -26.11
N ALA A 473 -0.66 8.97 -26.80
CA ALA A 473 -0.28 8.72 -28.18
C ALA A 473 0.44 7.39 -28.36
N GLY A 474 1.30 7.00 -27.42
CA GLY A 474 1.97 5.71 -27.42
C GLY A 474 0.99 4.53 -27.35
N PHE A 475 -0.04 4.63 -26.54
CA PHE A 475 -1.10 3.61 -26.45
C PHE A 475 -1.97 3.55 -27.71
N GLN A 476 -2.28 4.68 -28.33
CA GLN A 476 -3.04 4.75 -29.57
C GLN A 476 -2.30 4.13 -30.75
N ARG A 477 -0.99 4.35 -30.86
CA ARG A 477 -0.15 3.74 -31.91
C ARG A 477 -0.13 2.22 -31.79
N LYS A 478 -0.02 1.69 -30.57
CA LYS A 478 -0.11 0.24 -30.32
C LYS A 478 -1.47 -0.33 -30.73
N ARG A 479 -2.55 0.40 -30.50
CA ARG A 479 -3.90 -0.03 -30.88
C ARG A 479 -4.06 -0.12 -32.41
N LYS A 480 -3.53 0.85 -33.15
CA LYS A 480 -3.55 0.83 -34.64
C LYS A 480 -2.69 -0.30 -35.21
N GLY A 481 -1.54 -0.59 -34.60
CA GLY A 481 -0.67 -1.69 -35.00
C GLY A 481 -1.26 -3.07 -34.77
N THR A 482 -2.15 -3.22 -33.79
CA THR A 482 -2.82 -4.52 -33.51
C THR A 482 -4.02 -4.75 -34.46
N ASN A 483 -4.62 -3.69 -34.99
CA ASN A 483 -5.72 -3.78 -35.96
C ASN A 483 -5.25 -3.88 -37.42
N SER A 484 -3.96 -3.74 -37.68
CA SER A 484 -3.34 -3.94 -39.00
C SER A 484 -2.58 -5.28 -39.06
N ALA A 485 -3.24 -6.37 -38.69
CA ALA A 485 -2.80 -7.69 -39.17
C ALA A 485 -3.18 -7.78 -40.66
N PRO A 486 -2.28 -8.21 -41.55
CA PRO A 486 -2.51 -8.15 -42.98
C PRO A 486 -3.57 -9.16 -43.38
N THR A 487 -4.76 -8.70 -43.74
CA THR A 487 -5.56 -9.40 -44.73
C THR A 487 -4.82 -9.24 -46.05
N GLY A 488 -4.20 -10.32 -46.50
CA GLY A 488 -3.58 -10.37 -47.79
C GLY A 488 -4.64 -10.19 -48.88
N GLU A 489 -4.66 -9.03 -49.48
CA GLU A 489 -5.17 -8.83 -50.82
C GLU A 489 -4.12 -8.02 -51.59
N THR A 490 -3.50 -8.75 -52.46
CA THR A 490 -2.59 -8.25 -53.48
C THR A 490 -3.41 -7.45 -54.48
N GLU A 491 -3.47 -6.13 -54.36
CA GLU A 491 -3.89 -5.27 -55.45
C GLU A 491 -2.68 -5.00 -56.37
N MET A 492 -2.68 -5.67 -57.50
CA MET A 492 -1.85 -5.32 -58.67
C MET A 492 -2.29 -3.95 -59.18
N VAL A 493 -1.47 -2.94 -58.91
CA VAL A 493 -1.62 -1.65 -59.61
C VAL A 493 -1.02 -1.76 -61.01
N HIS A 494 -1.88 -1.78 -62.00
CA HIS A 494 -1.53 -1.61 -63.39
C HIS A 494 -0.86 -0.27 -63.62
N LEU A 495 0.40 -0.30 -63.99
CA LEU A 495 1.10 0.80 -64.67
C LEU A 495 0.53 0.95 -66.08
N LYS A 496 -0.27 1.99 -66.31
CA LYS A 496 -0.53 2.49 -67.63
C LYS A 496 0.50 3.54 -67.96
N SER A 497 1.35 3.20 -68.92
CA SER A 497 2.14 4.14 -69.69
C SER A 497 1.23 5.05 -70.53
N SER A 498 1.40 6.35 -70.44
CA SER A 498 0.97 7.25 -71.47
C SER A 498 2.20 7.92 -72.04
N SER A 499 2.64 7.38 -73.19
CA SER A 499 3.32 8.13 -74.20
C SER A 499 2.28 8.98 -74.95
N ASP A 500 2.72 10.12 -75.37
CA ASP A 500 2.26 10.99 -76.46
C ASP A 500 1.75 12.40 -76.07
N ALA A 501 2.56 13.26 -76.53
CA ALA A 501 2.52 14.63 -77.03
C ALA A 501 3.15 15.68 -76.13
#